data_feb5079440492c868aeaebcb782597cb
#
_entry.id   feb5079440492c868aeaebcb782597cb
#
_cell.length_a   1.000
_cell.length_b   1.000
_cell.length_c   1.000
_cell.angle_alpha   90.00
_cell.angle_beta   90.00
_cell.angle_gamma   90.00
#
_symmetry.space_group_name_H-M   'P 1'
#
loop_
_entity.id
_entity.type
_entity.pdbx_description
1 polymer ?
#
loop_
_entity_poly.entity_id
_entity_poly.type
_entity_poly.pdbx_seq_one_letter_code
_entity_poly.pdbx_strand_id
1 'polypeptide(L)'
;MQRRMLRVIIPPSLWKTFQWKINMNNIVVLGCGLVGRVMAEDLSKDHNVTSVDISKENLDKIKSDKINKICKDVSDETILNDIIKDFDLVVGALPGFMGYETMRRVILAKKNIVDISFYPEDPFGLDQLAKENNVVAVMDCGVAPGMGNIIFSHHDKMMQISDYECLVGGLPKKRDWPFEYQAVFSPIDVIEEYIRPARYVVNKSLVIKEALSDTELVDFEEIGTLE
;
A
#
# COMPACT_ATOMS: atom_id res chain seq x y z
N MET A 1 15.66 6.98 7.12
CA MET A 1 14.80 7.29 5.96
C MET A 1 14.79 6.11 4.98
N GLN A 2 13.68 5.44 4.80
CA GLN A 2 13.62 4.24 3.94
C GLN A 2 13.34 4.67 2.49
N ARG A 3 14.30 4.49 1.61
CA ARG A 3 14.08 4.63 0.15
C ARG A 3 13.59 3.28 -0.40
N ARG A 4 12.29 3.09 -0.55
CA ARG A 4 11.72 1.95 -1.27
C ARG A 4 11.29 2.37 -2.67
N MET A 5 11.63 1.57 -3.67
CA MET A 5 11.14 1.78 -5.02
C MET A 5 9.79 1.10 -5.21
N LEU A 6 8.78 1.85 -5.67
CA LEU A 6 7.56 1.27 -6.22
C LEU A 6 7.93 0.48 -7.48
N ARG A 7 7.57 -0.78 -7.56
CA ARG A 7 7.62 -1.54 -8.81
C ARG A 7 6.23 -2.07 -9.13
N VAL A 8 5.80 -1.76 -10.33
CA VAL A 8 4.59 -2.31 -10.93
C VAL A 8 4.99 -3.56 -11.71
N ILE A 9 4.46 -4.70 -11.33
CA ILE A 9 4.65 -5.95 -12.06
C ILE A 9 3.60 -6.00 -13.17
N ILE A 10 3.98 -5.62 -14.39
CA ILE A 10 3.11 -5.70 -15.56
C ILE A 10 3.73 -6.70 -16.54
N PRO A 11 3.03 -7.76 -16.92
CA PRO A 11 3.51 -8.70 -17.93
C PRO A 11 3.86 -7.99 -19.24
N PRO A 12 4.98 -8.32 -19.90
CA PRO A 12 5.39 -7.67 -21.15
C PRO A 12 4.36 -7.72 -22.28
N SER A 13 3.49 -8.74 -22.28
CA SER A 13 2.38 -8.88 -23.23
C SER A 13 1.33 -7.77 -23.08
N LEU A 14 1.22 -7.16 -21.91
CA LEU A 14 0.27 -6.09 -21.63
C LEU A 14 0.81 -4.69 -21.92
N TRP A 15 2.13 -4.52 -22.11
CA TRP A 15 2.72 -3.21 -22.38
C TRP A 15 2.32 -2.60 -23.72
N LYS A 16 1.99 -3.42 -24.72
CA LYS A 16 1.68 -2.97 -26.08
C LYS A 16 0.21 -2.59 -26.33
N THR A 17 -0.69 -2.92 -25.42
CA THR A 17 -2.14 -2.74 -25.62
C THR A 17 -2.86 -2.04 -24.46
N PHE A 18 -2.13 -1.43 -23.54
CA PHE A 18 -2.70 -0.79 -22.38
C PHE A 18 -3.35 0.56 -22.70
N GLN A 19 -4.43 0.54 -23.49
CA GLN A 19 -5.51 1.49 -23.29
C GLN A 19 -6.39 0.92 -22.17
N TRP A 20 -6.15 1.37 -20.95
CA TRP A 20 -6.99 1.05 -19.81
C TRP A 20 -8.40 1.60 -20.01
N LYS A 21 -9.20 0.94 -20.86
CA LYS A 21 -10.64 0.94 -20.75
C LYS A 21 -11.09 -0.33 -20.00
N ILE A 22 -10.45 -0.62 -18.87
CA ILE A 22 -11.02 -1.57 -17.95
C ILE A 22 -12.10 -0.78 -17.22
N ASN A 23 -13.36 -1.07 -17.51
CA ASN A 23 -14.49 -0.67 -16.67
C ASN A 23 -14.32 -1.40 -15.32
N MET A 24 -13.47 -0.88 -14.44
CA MET A 24 -13.34 -1.37 -13.07
C MET A 24 -14.49 -0.79 -12.27
N ASN A 25 -15.68 -1.32 -12.46
CA ASN A 25 -16.87 -0.81 -11.81
C ASN A 25 -17.02 -1.35 -10.39
N ASN A 26 -16.58 -2.59 -10.15
CA ASN A 26 -16.78 -3.28 -8.89
C ASN A 26 -15.42 -3.46 -8.19
N ILE A 27 -15.24 -2.79 -7.08
CA ILE A 27 -14.00 -2.79 -6.29
C ILE A 27 -14.27 -3.38 -4.90
N VAL A 28 -13.42 -4.28 -4.45
CA VAL A 28 -13.41 -4.74 -3.07
C VAL A 28 -12.21 -4.19 -2.32
N VAL A 29 -12.43 -3.60 -1.15
CA VAL A 29 -11.40 -3.14 -0.24
C VAL A 29 -11.30 -4.11 0.92
N LEU A 30 -10.15 -4.77 1.05
CA LEU A 30 -9.84 -5.70 2.13
C LEU A 30 -9.16 -4.96 3.27
N GLY A 31 -9.84 -4.88 4.41
CA GLY A 31 -9.44 -4.07 5.55
C GLY A 31 -10.21 -2.74 5.63
N CYS A 32 -10.87 -2.50 6.75
CA CYS A 32 -11.64 -1.28 7.04
C CYS A 32 -11.09 -0.53 8.26
N GLY A 33 -9.76 -0.52 8.39
CA GLY A 33 -9.05 0.24 9.40
C GLY A 33 -9.05 1.74 9.13
N LEU A 34 -8.10 2.46 9.74
CA LEU A 34 -7.97 3.91 9.61
C LEU A 34 -7.81 4.35 8.14
N VAL A 35 -7.03 3.63 7.37
CA VAL A 35 -6.73 3.95 5.97
C VAL A 35 -7.75 3.31 5.03
N GLY A 36 -7.98 2.00 5.12
CA GLY A 36 -8.87 1.28 4.18
C GLY A 36 -10.30 1.83 4.14
N ARG A 37 -10.83 2.29 5.29
CA ARG A 37 -12.12 2.96 5.33
C ARG A 37 -12.15 4.23 4.47
N VAL A 38 -11.12 5.08 4.58
CA VAL A 38 -11.04 6.34 3.81
C VAL A 38 -10.92 6.03 2.32
N MET A 39 -10.12 5.01 1.96
CA MET A 39 -10.02 4.56 0.57
C MET A 39 -11.36 4.07 0.03
N ALA A 40 -12.08 3.26 0.80
CA ALA A 40 -13.41 2.79 0.39
C ALA A 40 -14.40 3.94 0.20
N GLU A 41 -14.41 4.92 1.12
CA GLU A 41 -15.27 6.10 1.02
C GLU A 41 -14.93 6.98 -0.20
N ASP A 42 -13.65 7.14 -0.52
CA ASP A 42 -13.22 7.93 -1.68
C ASP A 42 -13.56 7.23 -2.99
N LEU A 43 -13.21 5.95 -3.12
CA LEU A 43 -13.51 5.13 -4.29
C LEU A 43 -15.03 5.01 -4.56
N SER A 44 -15.86 5.04 -3.52
CA SER A 44 -17.32 4.93 -3.67
C SER A 44 -17.98 6.14 -4.34
N LYS A 45 -17.23 7.21 -4.60
CA LYS A 45 -17.72 8.37 -5.36
C LYS A 45 -17.92 8.01 -6.83
N ASP A 46 -17.06 7.15 -7.37
CA ASP A 46 -16.99 6.83 -8.80
C ASP A 46 -17.19 5.34 -9.12
N HIS A 47 -17.15 4.45 -8.11
CA HIS A 47 -17.20 3.01 -8.27
C HIS A 47 -18.18 2.33 -7.31
N ASN A 48 -18.59 1.12 -7.67
CA ASN A 48 -19.30 0.22 -6.76
C ASN A 48 -18.30 -0.42 -5.80
N VAL A 49 -18.35 -0.03 -4.54
CA VAL A 49 -17.36 -0.46 -3.54
C VAL A 49 -17.99 -1.39 -2.53
N THR A 50 -17.28 -2.47 -2.23
CA THR A 50 -17.55 -3.33 -1.08
C THR A 50 -16.34 -3.28 -0.14
N SER A 51 -16.57 -3.01 1.14
CA SER A 51 -15.54 -3.04 2.17
C SER A 51 -15.68 -4.30 3.02
N VAL A 52 -14.57 -4.99 3.24
CA VAL A 52 -14.49 -6.24 3.99
C VAL A 52 -13.58 -6.07 5.19
N ASP A 53 -14.05 -6.45 6.37
CA ASP A 53 -13.25 -6.46 7.60
C ASP A 53 -13.76 -7.54 8.55
N ILE A 54 -12.88 -8.07 9.39
CA ILE A 54 -13.27 -8.98 10.46
C ILE A 54 -14.04 -8.27 11.58
N SER A 55 -13.79 -6.97 11.74
CA SER A 55 -14.40 -6.12 12.76
C SER A 55 -15.66 -5.43 12.23
N LYS A 56 -16.81 -5.84 12.78
CA LYS A 56 -18.06 -5.13 12.50
C LYS A 56 -17.98 -3.67 12.96
N GLU A 57 -17.33 -3.39 14.08
CA GLU A 57 -17.16 -2.03 14.60
C GLU A 57 -16.44 -1.11 13.58
N ASN A 58 -15.42 -1.62 12.88
CA ASN A 58 -14.74 -0.85 11.85
C ASN A 58 -15.66 -0.55 10.66
N LEU A 59 -16.42 -1.55 10.22
CA LEU A 59 -17.39 -1.38 9.13
C LEU A 59 -18.52 -0.40 9.49
N ASP A 60 -18.94 -0.37 10.75
CA ASP A 60 -19.99 0.55 11.21
C ASP A 60 -19.51 2.02 11.23
N LYS A 61 -18.21 2.28 11.22
CA LYS A 61 -17.62 3.62 11.11
C LYS A 61 -17.67 4.21 9.68
N ILE A 62 -17.97 3.41 8.66
CA ILE A 62 -18.17 3.89 7.29
C ILE A 62 -19.42 4.76 7.25
N LYS A 63 -19.26 5.99 6.76
CA LYS A 63 -20.34 6.99 6.70
C LYS A 63 -21.19 6.90 5.44
N SER A 64 -20.61 6.39 4.35
CA SER A 64 -21.29 6.28 3.06
C SER A 64 -22.26 5.09 3.05
N ASP A 65 -23.50 5.32 2.69
CA ASP A 65 -24.53 4.30 2.47
C ASP A 65 -24.40 3.58 1.11
N LYS A 66 -23.54 4.09 0.24
CA LYS A 66 -23.24 3.49 -1.07
C LYS A 66 -22.29 2.30 -1.00
N ILE A 67 -21.63 2.07 0.15
CA ILE A 67 -20.64 1.02 0.31
C ILE A 67 -21.28 -0.22 0.89
N ASN A 68 -21.16 -1.34 0.18
CA ASN A 68 -21.53 -2.63 0.72
C ASN A 68 -20.52 -3.05 1.80
N LYS A 69 -21.02 -3.67 2.88
CA LYS A 69 -20.21 -4.05 4.04
C LYS A 69 -20.29 -5.56 4.25
N ILE A 70 -19.14 -6.22 4.31
CA ILE A 70 -19.04 -7.66 4.54
C ILE A 70 -18.16 -7.88 5.78
N CYS A 71 -18.76 -8.43 6.84
CA CYS A 71 -18.02 -8.79 8.04
C CYS A 71 -17.55 -10.24 7.93
N LYS A 72 -16.31 -10.46 7.52
CA LYS A 72 -15.70 -11.77 7.30
C LYS A 72 -14.20 -11.72 7.55
N ASP A 73 -13.63 -12.87 7.91
CA ASP A 73 -12.21 -13.07 8.04
C ASP A 73 -11.60 -13.52 6.70
N VAL A 74 -10.83 -12.64 6.08
CA VAL A 74 -10.15 -12.89 4.80
C VAL A 74 -8.82 -13.64 4.95
N SER A 75 -8.42 -13.99 6.17
CA SER A 75 -7.31 -14.93 6.39
C SER A 75 -7.66 -16.35 5.96
N ASP A 76 -8.93 -16.70 5.92
CA ASP A 76 -9.43 -17.94 5.31
C ASP A 76 -9.45 -17.80 3.79
N GLU A 77 -8.70 -18.66 3.10
CA GLU A 77 -8.55 -18.63 1.64
C GLU A 77 -9.87 -18.90 0.92
N THR A 78 -10.71 -19.79 1.44
CA THR A 78 -12.01 -20.12 0.83
C THR A 78 -12.94 -18.91 0.89
N ILE A 79 -12.97 -18.23 2.05
CA ILE A 79 -13.76 -17.01 2.24
C ILE A 79 -13.24 -15.88 1.33
N LEU A 80 -11.92 -15.69 1.29
CA LEU A 80 -11.31 -14.69 0.42
C LEU A 80 -11.69 -14.92 -1.04
N ASN A 81 -11.48 -16.13 -1.56
CA ASN A 81 -11.76 -16.48 -2.94
C ASN A 81 -13.26 -16.31 -3.29
N ASP A 82 -14.15 -16.70 -2.38
CA ASP A 82 -15.59 -16.54 -2.58
C ASP A 82 -16.01 -15.06 -2.62
N ILE A 83 -15.38 -14.21 -1.83
CA ILE A 83 -15.63 -12.77 -1.84
C ILE A 83 -15.13 -12.14 -3.15
N ILE A 84 -13.85 -12.33 -3.51
CA ILE A 84 -13.21 -11.56 -4.57
C ILE A 84 -13.62 -11.98 -5.99
N LYS A 85 -14.25 -13.13 -6.19
CA LYS A 85 -14.57 -13.70 -7.51
C LYS A 85 -15.38 -12.77 -8.42
N ASP A 86 -16.26 -11.96 -7.83
CA ASP A 86 -17.20 -11.10 -8.57
C ASP A 86 -16.70 -9.66 -8.74
N PHE A 87 -15.47 -9.36 -8.29
CA PHE A 87 -14.89 -8.02 -8.36
C PHE A 87 -13.86 -7.89 -9.49
N ASP A 88 -13.76 -6.68 -10.04
CA ASP A 88 -12.81 -6.32 -11.10
C ASP A 88 -11.42 -6.00 -10.54
N LEU A 89 -11.38 -5.43 -9.33
CA LEU A 89 -10.16 -5.01 -8.64
C LEU A 89 -10.26 -5.28 -7.15
N VAL A 90 -9.16 -5.77 -6.61
CA VAL A 90 -8.94 -5.90 -5.16
C VAL A 90 -8.03 -4.78 -4.70
N VAL A 91 -8.40 -4.09 -3.62
CA VAL A 91 -7.57 -3.12 -2.92
C VAL A 91 -7.21 -3.70 -1.55
N GLY A 92 -5.93 -3.94 -1.32
CA GLY A 92 -5.39 -4.46 -0.07
C GLY A 92 -5.06 -3.32 0.89
N ALA A 93 -5.66 -3.35 2.09
CA ALA A 93 -5.40 -2.43 3.19
C ALA A 93 -5.38 -3.17 4.54
N LEU A 94 -4.83 -4.38 4.51
CA LEU A 94 -4.66 -5.27 5.66
C LEU A 94 -3.38 -4.95 6.44
N PRO A 95 -3.26 -5.41 7.69
CA PRO A 95 -1.98 -5.36 8.41
C PRO A 95 -0.85 -6.03 7.64
N GLY A 96 0.38 -5.52 7.80
CA GLY A 96 1.53 -5.95 7.02
C GLY A 96 1.79 -7.45 7.03
N PHE A 97 1.62 -8.12 8.18
CA PHE A 97 1.84 -9.56 8.32
C PHE A 97 0.87 -10.43 7.48
N MET A 98 -0.23 -9.85 6.98
CA MET A 98 -1.19 -10.54 6.09
C MET A 98 -0.98 -10.18 4.61
N GLY A 99 -0.32 -9.07 4.30
CA GLY A 99 -0.28 -8.47 2.97
C GLY A 99 0.26 -9.40 1.90
N TYR A 100 1.47 -9.96 2.11
CA TYR A 100 2.14 -10.82 1.13
C TYR A 100 1.31 -12.06 0.77
N GLU A 101 0.83 -12.79 1.77
CA GLU A 101 0.04 -14.00 1.53
C GLU A 101 -1.31 -13.70 0.90
N THR A 102 -1.96 -12.60 1.29
CA THR A 102 -3.21 -12.14 0.65
C THR A 102 -2.97 -11.79 -0.81
N MET A 103 -1.90 -11.08 -1.13
CA MET A 103 -1.52 -10.76 -2.51
C MET A 103 -1.31 -12.03 -3.33
N ARG A 104 -0.56 -13.01 -2.79
CA ARG A 104 -0.33 -14.29 -3.44
C ARG A 104 -1.64 -15.01 -3.78
N ARG A 105 -2.59 -15.08 -2.85
CA ARG A 105 -3.90 -15.71 -3.04
C ARG A 105 -4.75 -14.98 -4.08
N VAL A 106 -4.77 -13.66 -4.04
CA VAL A 106 -5.49 -12.83 -5.03
C VAL A 106 -4.94 -13.04 -6.44
N ILE A 107 -3.61 -13.13 -6.59
CA ILE A 107 -2.96 -13.45 -7.87
C ILE A 107 -3.37 -14.85 -8.36
N LEU A 108 -3.37 -15.86 -7.48
CA LEU A 108 -3.83 -17.23 -7.82
C LEU A 108 -5.30 -17.27 -8.21
N ALA A 109 -6.13 -16.43 -7.59
CA ALA A 109 -7.54 -16.26 -7.98
C ALA A 109 -7.73 -15.47 -9.28
N LYS A 110 -6.62 -15.10 -9.97
CA LYS A 110 -6.60 -14.34 -11.24
C LYS A 110 -7.27 -12.99 -11.14
N LYS A 111 -7.09 -12.30 -10.01
CA LYS A 111 -7.60 -10.95 -9.78
C LYS A 111 -6.47 -9.92 -9.74
N ASN A 112 -6.73 -8.75 -10.32
CA ASN A 112 -5.83 -7.62 -10.18
C ASN A 112 -5.89 -7.08 -8.76
N ILE A 113 -4.74 -6.61 -8.25
CA ILE A 113 -4.64 -6.07 -6.90
C ILE A 113 -3.76 -4.83 -6.84
N VAL A 114 -4.20 -3.86 -6.04
CA VAL A 114 -3.40 -2.72 -5.57
C VAL A 114 -3.32 -2.82 -4.06
N ASP A 115 -2.11 -2.84 -3.50
CA ASP A 115 -1.90 -3.11 -2.08
C ASP A 115 -1.04 -2.03 -1.42
N ILE A 116 -1.47 -1.61 -0.22
CA ILE A 116 -0.74 -0.66 0.61
C ILE A 116 -0.09 -1.30 1.83
N SER A 117 -0.29 -2.61 2.03
CA SER A 117 0.22 -3.32 3.21
C SER A 117 1.73 -3.28 3.27
N PHE A 118 2.25 -3.08 4.48
CA PHE A 118 3.68 -3.02 4.74
C PHE A 118 4.18 -4.37 5.27
N TYR A 119 4.74 -5.21 4.38
CA TYR A 119 5.23 -6.55 4.74
C TYR A 119 6.74 -6.72 4.51
N PRO A 120 7.41 -7.64 5.24
CA PRO A 120 8.86 -7.82 5.17
C PRO A 120 9.34 -8.59 3.94
N GLU A 121 8.48 -9.39 3.34
CA GLU A 121 8.81 -10.25 2.21
C GLU A 121 9.21 -9.45 0.98
N ASP A 122 10.00 -10.06 0.08
CA ASP A 122 10.31 -9.47 -1.21
C ASP A 122 9.15 -9.70 -2.18
N PRO A 123 8.41 -8.65 -2.57
CA PRO A 123 7.27 -8.79 -3.47
C PRO A 123 7.64 -9.31 -4.87
N PHE A 124 8.91 -9.20 -5.27
CA PHE A 124 9.38 -9.76 -6.55
C PHE A 124 9.31 -11.29 -6.60
N GLY A 125 9.24 -11.96 -5.45
CA GLY A 125 8.93 -13.38 -5.39
C GLY A 125 7.58 -13.74 -6.04
N LEU A 126 6.67 -12.80 -6.20
CA LEU A 126 5.37 -12.98 -6.85
C LEU A 126 5.34 -12.60 -8.35
N ASP A 127 6.42 -12.08 -8.90
CA ASP A 127 6.48 -11.60 -10.30
C ASP A 127 6.13 -12.70 -11.31
N GLN A 128 6.75 -13.87 -11.18
CA GLN A 128 6.50 -14.99 -12.06
C GLN A 128 5.04 -15.49 -11.93
N LEU A 129 4.54 -15.58 -10.71
CA LEU A 129 3.16 -15.99 -10.44
C LEU A 129 2.13 -15.04 -11.07
N ALA A 130 2.36 -13.73 -10.97
CA ALA A 130 1.49 -12.72 -11.58
C ALA A 130 1.49 -12.82 -13.11
N LYS A 131 2.66 -13.04 -13.73
CA LYS A 131 2.80 -13.25 -15.17
C LYS A 131 2.06 -14.50 -15.65
N GLU A 132 2.21 -15.62 -14.95
CA GLU A 132 1.55 -16.88 -15.28
C GLU A 132 0.02 -16.80 -15.18
N ASN A 133 -0.48 -16.01 -14.23
CA ASN A 133 -1.92 -15.79 -14.05
C ASN A 133 -2.46 -14.62 -14.88
N ASN A 134 -1.61 -13.90 -15.61
CA ASN A 134 -1.96 -12.74 -16.43
C ASN A 134 -2.70 -11.63 -15.65
N VAL A 135 -2.21 -11.31 -14.46
CA VAL A 135 -2.75 -10.27 -13.57
C VAL A 135 -1.74 -9.17 -13.32
N VAL A 136 -2.25 -8.01 -12.94
CA VAL A 136 -1.45 -6.88 -12.47
C VAL A 136 -1.54 -6.82 -10.96
N ALA A 137 -0.38 -6.84 -10.31
CA ALA A 137 -0.24 -6.62 -8.89
C ALA A 137 0.62 -5.36 -8.65
N VAL A 138 0.04 -4.35 -8.01
CA VAL A 138 0.72 -3.12 -7.63
C VAL A 138 0.89 -3.14 -6.13
N MET A 139 2.13 -3.14 -5.68
CA MET A 139 2.50 -3.17 -4.26
C MET A 139 3.16 -1.86 -3.84
N ASP A 140 3.35 -1.72 -2.54
CA ASP A 140 3.94 -0.51 -1.96
C ASP A 140 3.19 0.77 -2.44
N CYS A 141 1.86 0.72 -2.52
CA CYS A 141 1.04 1.81 -3.05
C CYS A 141 0.50 2.73 -1.94
N GLY A 142 1.28 2.90 -0.88
CA GLY A 142 0.97 3.79 0.24
C GLY A 142 1.53 5.20 0.07
N VAL A 143 1.72 5.91 1.18
CA VAL A 143 2.36 7.24 1.20
C VAL A 143 3.87 7.08 1.03
N ALA A 144 4.50 6.24 1.85
CA ALA A 144 5.91 5.86 1.76
C ALA A 144 6.12 4.45 2.35
N PRO A 145 6.41 3.50 1.47
CA PRO A 145 6.61 3.60 0.03
C PRO A 145 5.31 3.81 -0.76
N GLY A 146 5.40 4.50 -1.89
CA GLY A 146 4.30 4.63 -2.85
C GLY A 146 4.20 6.01 -3.50
N MET A 147 3.52 6.95 -2.87
CA MET A 147 3.22 8.26 -3.45
C MET A 147 4.48 8.99 -3.95
N GLY A 148 5.54 9.04 -3.14
CA GLY A 148 6.80 9.65 -3.53
C GLY A 148 7.41 9.03 -4.80
N ASN A 149 7.34 7.70 -4.92
CA ASN A 149 7.83 6.96 -6.08
C ASN A 149 7.00 7.25 -7.35
N ILE A 150 5.68 7.35 -7.21
CA ILE A 150 4.76 7.67 -8.31
C ILE A 150 5.02 9.09 -8.80
N ILE A 151 5.15 10.07 -7.89
CA ILE A 151 5.45 11.47 -8.21
C ILE A 151 6.80 11.57 -8.92
N PHE A 152 7.84 10.93 -8.37
CA PHE A 152 9.16 10.89 -8.99
C PHE A 152 9.09 10.34 -10.42
N SER A 153 8.49 9.16 -10.60
CA SER A 153 8.39 8.52 -11.91
C SER A 153 7.57 9.33 -12.93
N HIS A 154 6.56 10.07 -12.47
CA HIS A 154 5.79 10.96 -13.32
C HIS A 154 6.67 12.11 -13.85
N HIS A 155 7.42 12.77 -12.98
CA HIS A 155 8.26 13.92 -13.35
C HIS A 155 9.50 13.51 -14.15
N ASP A 156 10.09 12.34 -13.89
CA ASP A 156 11.24 11.81 -14.63
C ASP A 156 10.95 11.62 -16.13
N LYS A 157 9.68 11.45 -16.50
CA LYS A 157 9.25 11.40 -17.91
C LYS A 157 9.19 12.78 -18.60
N MET A 158 9.17 13.85 -17.84
CA MET A 158 8.96 15.22 -18.35
C MET A 158 10.17 16.10 -18.18
N MET A 159 11.10 15.76 -17.29
CA MET A 159 12.31 16.53 -17.01
C MET A 159 13.46 15.62 -16.61
N GLN A 160 14.69 16.12 -16.76
CA GLN A 160 15.86 15.45 -16.22
C GLN A 160 15.98 15.76 -14.74
N ILE A 161 15.89 14.73 -13.89
CA ILE A 161 16.02 14.87 -12.44
C ILE A 161 17.46 14.51 -12.05
N SER A 162 18.17 15.45 -11.42
CA SER A 162 19.51 15.22 -10.86
C SER A 162 19.44 14.64 -9.46
N ASP A 163 18.53 15.19 -8.65
CA ASP A 163 18.38 14.85 -7.25
C ASP A 163 16.90 14.77 -6.86
N TYR A 164 16.57 13.85 -5.98
CA TYR A 164 15.23 13.68 -5.44
C TYR A 164 15.30 13.32 -3.96
N GLU A 165 14.63 14.09 -3.15
CA GLU A 165 14.49 13.83 -1.72
C GLU A 165 13.02 13.77 -1.34
N CYS A 166 12.64 12.79 -0.51
CA CYS A 166 11.28 12.64 -0.01
C CYS A 166 11.34 12.26 1.47
N LEU A 167 11.03 13.23 2.32
CA LEU A 167 10.96 13.05 3.76
C LEU A 167 9.50 12.79 4.15
N VAL A 168 9.26 11.72 4.88
CA VAL A 168 7.91 11.31 5.29
C VAL A 168 7.88 11.01 6.77
N GLY A 169 6.91 11.57 7.47
CA GLY A 169 6.69 11.32 8.89
C GLY A 169 5.23 11.50 9.28
N GLY A 170 4.83 10.85 10.38
CA GLY A 170 3.52 11.01 10.99
C GLY A 170 3.62 11.84 12.27
N LEU A 171 3.17 13.09 12.22
CA LEU A 171 3.20 13.97 13.37
C LEU A 171 1.79 14.41 13.78
N PRO A 172 1.45 14.41 15.09
CA PRO A 172 0.20 14.98 15.56
C PRO A 172 0.23 16.50 15.42
N LYS A 173 -0.92 17.11 15.16
CA LYS A 173 -1.05 18.58 15.14
C LYS A 173 -0.67 19.21 16.47
N LYS A 174 -0.96 18.53 17.57
CA LYS A 174 -0.57 18.90 18.92
C LYS A 174 0.43 17.86 19.41
N ARG A 175 1.64 18.32 19.72
CA ARG A 175 2.68 17.46 20.27
C ARG A 175 2.52 17.40 21.78
N ASP A 176 2.21 16.23 22.31
CA ASP A 176 2.09 16.00 23.74
C ASP A 176 3.33 15.23 24.25
N TRP A 177 4.05 15.87 25.16
CA TRP A 177 5.18 15.23 25.82
C TRP A 177 4.75 13.95 26.56
N PRO A 178 5.53 12.84 26.63
CA PRO A 178 6.95 12.76 26.22
C PRO A 178 7.20 12.28 24.78
N PHE A 179 6.22 11.72 24.10
CA PHE A 179 6.47 11.04 22.83
C PHE A 179 6.33 11.94 21.60
N GLU A 180 5.53 12.99 21.70
CA GLU A 180 5.28 13.94 20.60
C GLU A 180 4.94 13.27 19.26
N TYR A 181 4.41 12.04 19.32
CA TYR A 181 4.11 11.18 18.20
C TYR A 181 2.71 10.54 18.35
N GLN A 182 2.07 10.27 17.25
CA GLN A 182 0.81 9.55 17.22
C GLN A 182 0.77 8.60 16.02
N ALA A 183 0.44 7.33 16.24
CA ALA A 183 0.26 6.38 15.16
C ALA A 183 -0.91 6.80 14.27
N VAL A 184 -0.63 7.03 12.98
CA VAL A 184 -1.61 7.46 11.98
C VAL A 184 -2.21 6.30 11.18
N PHE A 185 -1.63 5.11 11.33
CA PHE A 185 -2.08 3.84 10.73
C PHE A 185 -1.91 2.70 11.73
N SER A 186 -1.82 1.45 11.29
CA SER A 186 -1.67 0.28 12.15
C SER A 186 -0.51 0.42 13.13
N PRO A 187 -0.73 0.39 14.46
CA PRO A 187 0.35 0.56 15.43
C PRO A 187 1.45 -0.50 15.35
N ILE A 188 1.11 -1.72 14.95
CA ILE A 188 2.11 -2.77 14.76
C ILE A 188 3.01 -2.46 13.57
N ASP A 189 2.45 -1.93 12.48
CA ASP A 189 3.23 -1.57 11.30
C ASP A 189 4.11 -0.35 11.56
N VAL A 190 3.68 0.57 12.44
CA VAL A 190 4.54 1.66 12.94
C VAL A 190 5.76 1.11 13.67
N ILE A 191 5.58 0.13 14.57
CA ILE A 191 6.70 -0.51 15.27
C ILE A 191 7.65 -1.17 14.27
N GLU A 192 7.11 -1.82 13.25
CA GLU A 192 7.89 -2.46 12.19
C GLU A 192 8.81 -1.48 11.43
N GLU A 193 8.42 -0.21 11.29
CA GLU A 193 9.28 0.82 10.68
C GLU A 193 10.57 1.05 11.47
N TYR A 194 10.54 0.87 12.77
CA TYR A 194 11.68 1.10 13.66
C TYR A 194 12.61 -0.12 13.81
N ILE A 195 12.18 -1.30 13.36
CA ILE A 195 12.93 -2.55 13.55
C ILE A 195 13.33 -3.24 12.24
N ARG A 196 12.64 -2.96 11.12
CA ARG A 196 12.95 -3.58 9.83
C ARG A 196 14.15 -2.94 9.16
N PRO A 197 15.09 -3.76 8.65
CA PRO A 197 16.17 -3.26 7.82
C PRO A 197 15.64 -2.57 6.56
N ALA A 198 16.29 -1.49 6.16
CA ALA A 198 16.01 -0.78 4.91
C ALA A 198 16.81 -1.40 3.76
N ARG A 199 16.14 -1.65 2.63
CA ARG A 199 16.76 -2.10 1.39
C ARG A 199 16.74 -0.98 0.36
N TYR A 200 17.89 -0.61 -0.18
CA TYR A 200 18.01 0.42 -1.19
C TYR A 200 19.21 0.16 -2.12
N VAL A 201 19.36 0.94 -3.15
CA VAL A 201 20.42 0.76 -4.14
C VAL A 201 21.42 1.91 -4.04
N VAL A 202 22.72 1.57 -3.87
CA VAL A 202 23.83 2.51 -3.91
C VAL A 202 24.79 2.04 -5.01
N ASN A 203 25.11 2.93 -5.94
CA ASN A 203 26.01 2.62 -7.06
C ASN A 203 25.61 1.33 -7.81
N LYS A 204 24.32 1.15 -8.07
CA LYS A 204 23.73 -0.03 -8.75
C LYS A 204 23.79 -1.34 -7.95
N SER A 205 24.24 -1.32 -6.71
CA SER A 205 24.32 -2.49 -5.82
C SER A 205 23.26 -2.39 -4.73
N LEU A 206 22.60 -3.52 -4.42
CA LEU A 206 21.68 -3.61 -3.31
C LEU A 206 22.44 -3.45 -1.99
N VAL A 207 21.96 -2.56 -1.14
CA VAL A 207 22.49 -2.32 0.21
C VAL A 207 21.37 -2.53 1.21
N ILE A 208 21.67 -3.18 2.31
CA ILE A 208 20.79 -3.39 3.46
C ILE A 208 21.37 -2.62 4.63
N LYS A 209 20.58 -1.78 5.27
CA LYS A 209 20.94 -1.09 6.51
C LYS A 209 19.92 -1.38 7.59
N GLU A 210 20.42 -1.45 8.81
CA GLU A 210 19.55 -1.53 9.99
C GLU A 210 18.65 -0.30 10.12
N ALA A 211 17.47 -0.50 10.69
CA ALA A 211 16.59 0.61 11.03
C ALA A 211 17.30 1.58 11.99
N LEU A 212 16.96 2.85 11.93
CA LEU A 212 17.52 3.94 12.77
C LEU A 212 19.06 4.07 12.66
N SER A 213 19.65 3.62 11.55
CA SER A 213 21.05 3.84 11.27
C SER A 213 21.25 5.10 10.42
N ASP A 214 22.40 5.78 10.60
CA ASP A 214 22.76 7.02 9.90
C ASP A 214 21.68 8.11 10.06
N THR A 215 21.24 8.32 11.28
CA THR A 215 20.29 9.39 11.63
C THR A 215 20.90 10.75 11.41
N GLU A 216 20.08 11.71 10.99
CA GLU A 216 20.47 13.11 10.79
C GLU A 216 19.39 14.05 11.32
N LEU A 217 19.79 15.23 11.75
CA LEU A 217 18.85 16.26 12.14
C LEU A 217 18.49 17.10 10.93
N VAL A 218 17.19 17.21 10.67
CA VAL A 218 16.65 18.03 9.57
C VAL A 218 15.76 19.10 10.16
N ASP A 219 16.00 20.36 9.79
CA ASP A 219 15.20 21.49 10.24
C ASP A 219 14.09 21.81 9.24
N PHE A 220 12.86 21.85 9.75
CA PHE A 220 11.67 22.19 8.98
C PHE A 220 11.08 23.51 9.48
N GLU A 221 10.90 24.48 8.59
CA GLU A 221 10.49 25.85 8.92
C GLU A 221 9.25 25.91 9.83
N GLU A 222 8.22 25.09 9.59
CA GLU A 222 6.97 25.11 10.35
C GLU A 222 6.89 24.06 11.46
N ILE A 223 7.76 23.07 11.44
CA ILE A 223 7.66 21.88 12.30
C ILE A 223 8.78 21.89 13.36
N GLY A 224 9.91 22.51 13.07
CA GLY A 224 11.13 22.47 13.85
C GLY A 224 12.04 21.32 13.45
N THR A 225 13.08 21.09 14.23
CA THR A 225 14.11 20.09 13.97
C THR A 225 13.60 18.70 14.30
N LEU A 226 13.75 17.77 13.36
CA LEU A 226 13.41 16.35 13.49
C LEU A 226 14.63 15.48 13.20
N GLU A 227 14.66 14.28 13.78
CA GLU A 227 15.65 13.23 13.55
C GLU A 227 15.11 12.15 12.62
#